data_917432661b1882c2dc9cecc1a9d3b3ee
#
_entry.id   917432661b1882c2dc9cecc1a9d3b3ee
#
_cell.length_a   1.000
_cell.length_b   1.000
_cell.length_c   1.000
_cell.angle_alpha   90.00
_cell.angle_beta   90.00
_cell.angle_gamma   90.00
#
_symmetry.space_group_name_H-M   'P 1'
#
loop_
_entity.id
_entity.type
_entity.pdbx_description
1 polymer ?
#
loop_
_entity_poly.entity_id
_entity_poly.type
_entity_poly.pdbx_seq_one_letter_code
_entity_poly.pdbx_strand_id
1 'polypeptide(L)'
;MNVPWPVARCVLCMREPDADDEQTWLTEAHVIPASVGGRLSARFLCRGCNGRLGAEVEAPLLSDPGIRICVEALAGRLPDDLLTKMRQRQRWFVDTDMGEVEAVGTAGGDLMPLESVTFRREENARDEMLAEWRRHGMSEQEIADHLAAVDAAEPGATLVLPGFTVRLRVDLDALDFALPLDEDLVADTLPLGIAFLYLCLILGKTAYADQLEPIRAVLLANDTAPSPDWSVEHRIDRRGCAPEHRLVLKETAPVVVHVQLFQERVWWVRFAKIGMREKPPLDYGIDVVRGEEFSW
;
A
#
# COMPACT_ATOMS: atom_id res chain seq x y z
N MET A 1 -19.46 -2.57 -0.28
CA MET A 1 -20.40 -3.73 -0.44
C MET A 1 -19.79 -4.96 0.23
N ASN A 2 -20.47 -5.57 1.19
CA ASN A 2 -20.04 -6.85 1.78
C ASN A 2 -20.83 -7.98 1.11
N VAL A 3 -20.12 -8.87 0.39
CA VAL A 3 -20.76 -9.97 -0.35
C VAL A 3 -20.79 -11.23 0.54
N PRO A 4 -21.98 -11.86 0.72
CA PRO A 4 -22.07 -13.11 1.45
C PRO A 4 -21.22 -14.21 0.78
N TRP A 5 -20.35 -14.86 1.56
CA TRP A 5 -19.49 -15.92 1.05
C TRP A 5 -20.05 -17.30 1.42
N PRO A 6 -20.27 -18.19 0.45
CA PRO A 6 -21.04 -19.41 0.66
C PRO A 6 -20.24 -20.59 1.23
N VAL A 7 -18.92 -20.45 1.43
CA VAL A 7 -18.02 -21.55 1.80
C VAL A 7 -17.19 -21.18 3.02
N ALA A 8 -17.16 -22.04 4.03
CA ALA A 8 -16.36 -21.86 5.23
C ALA A 8 -14.93 -22.38 5.03
N ARG A 9 -14.21 -21.84 4.03
CA ARG A 9 -12.83 -22.21 3.69
C ARG A 9 -12.11 -20.99 3.11
N CYS A 10 -10.82 -20.82 3.41
CA CYS A 10 -9.99 -19.79 2.81
C CYS A 10 -9.77 -20.06 1.32
N VAL A 11 -10.05 -19.08 0.44
CA VAL A 11 -9.87 -19.23 -1.02
C VAL A 11 -8.41 -19.28 -1.42
N LEU A 12 -7.49 -18.82 -0.56
CA LEU A 12 -6.06 -18.75 -0.86
C LEU A 12 -5.31 -19.99 -0.36
N CYS A 13 -5.33 -20.28 0.95
CA CYS A 13 -4.59 -21.42 1.51
C CYS A 13 -5.41 -22.70 1.59
N MET A 14 -6.68 -22.68 1.19
CA MET A 14 -7.59 -23.82 1.18
C MET A 14 -7.89 -24.45 2.55
N ARG A 15 -7.43 -23.86 3.66
CA ARG A 15 -7.72 -24.34 5.02
C ARG A 15 -9.12 -23.95 5.47
N GLU A 16 -9.74 -24.84 6.22
CA GLU A 16 -10.97 -24.56 6.95
C GLU A 16 -10.64 -23.92 8.31
N PRO A 17 -11.55 -23.13 8.90
CA PRO A 17 -11.36 -22.61 10.25
C PRO A 17 -11.21 -23.73 11.28
N ASP A 18 -10.19 -23.59 12.12
CA ASP A 18 -9.93 -24.46 13.27
C ASP A 18 -10.20 -23.64 14.54
N ALA A 19 -10.93 -24.23 15.50
CA ALA A 19 -11.26 -23.56 16.76
C ALA A 19 -10.02 -23.18 17.59
N ASP A 20 -8.96 -23.99 17.48
CA ASP A 20 -7.73 -23.85 18.24
C ASP A 20 -6.66 -23.02 17.52
N ASP A 21 -6.88 -22.65 16.23
CA ASP A 21 -5.96 -21.83 15.42
C ASP A 21 -6.68 -20.61 14.83
N GLU A 22 -6.62 -19.48 15.55
CA GLU A 22 -7.23 -18.22 15.12
C GLU A 22 -6.72 -17.72 13.75
N GLN A 23 -5.53 -18.14 13.30
CA GLN A 23 -5.00 -17.74 12.01
C GLN A 23 -5.81 -18.35 10.86
N THR A 24 -6.57 -19.41 11.11
CA THR A 24 -7.46 -20.04 10.14
C THR A 24 -8.85 -19.41 10.06
N TRP A 25 -9.24 -18.57 11.02
CA TRP A 25 -10.57 -17.97 11.06
C TRP A 25 -10.78 -17.00 9.90
N LEU A 26 -11.92 -17.15 9.21
CA LEU A 26 -12.25 -16.28 8.10
C LEU A 26 -12.54 -14.87 8.57
N THR A 27 -11.86 -13.92 7.95
CA THR A 27 -11.98 -12.48 8.20
C THR A 27 -12.60 -11.77 7.00
N GLU A 28 -13.10 -10.59 7.22
CA GLU A 28 -13.47 -9.69 6.14
C GLU A 28 -12.20 -9.25 5.41
N ALA A 29 -12.14 -9.54 4.12
CA ALA A 29 -11.06 -9.17 3.24
C ALA A 29 -11.61 -8.28 2.12
N HIS A 30 -10.92 -7.18 1.83
CA HIS A 30 -11.27 -6.26 0.76
C HIS A 30 -10.64 -6.72 -0.56
N VAL A 31 -11.39 -6.62 -1.65
CA VAL A 31 -10.88 -6.96 -2.99
C VAL A 31 -9.92 -5.88 -3.48
N ILE A 32 -10.34 -4.62 -3.42
CA ILE A 32 -9.43 -3.47 -3.54
C ILE A 32 -9.01 -3.10 -2.12
N PRO A 33 -7.72 -2.89 -1.83
CA PRO A 33 -7.27 -2.58 -0.49
C PRO A 33 -8.04 -1.43 0.18
N ALA A 34 -8.45 -1.62 1.42
CA ALA A 34 -9.15 -0.58 2.20
C ALA A 34 -8.27 0.66 2.42
N SER A 35 -6.94 0.49 2.36
CA SER A 35 -5.97 1.59 2.46
C SER A 35 -6.09 2.63 1.34
N VAL A 36 -6.63 2.25 0.19
CA VAL A 36 -6.93 3.16 -0.93
C VAL A 36 -8.44 3.40 -1.11
N GLY A 37 -9.25 3.06 -0.12
CA GLY A 37 -10.69 3.34 -0.13
C GLY A 37 -11.56 2.22 -0.72
N GLY A 38 -11.00 1.03 -0.97
CA GLY A 38 -11.79 -0.14 -1.40
C GLY A 38 -12.85 -0.53 -0.38
N ARG A 39 -14.06 -0.89 -0.85
CA ARG A 39 -15.20 -1.27 -0.01
C ARG A 39 -15.81 -2.64 -0.36
N LEU A 40 -15.52 -3.16 -1.56
CA LEU A 40 -15.97 -4.50 -1.95
C LEU A 40 -15.24 -5.52 -1.09
N SER A 41 -15.96 -6.28 -0.28
CA SER A 41 -15.39 -7.20 0.69
C SER A 41 -16.21 -8.48 0.81
N ALA A 42 -15.58 -9.54 1.30
CA ALA A 42 -16.23 -10.77 1.70
C ALA A 42 -15.39 -11.50 2.78
N ARG A 43 -16.01 -12.46 3.48
CA ARG A 43 -15.31 -13.33 4.47
C ARG A 43 -14.77 -14.58 3.79
N PHE A 44 -13.78 -14.45 2.94
CA PHE A 44 -13.23 -15.55 2.13
C PHE A 44 -11.73 -15.81 2.35
N LEU A 45 -11.04 -14.96 3.10
CA LEU A 45 -9.65 -15.17 3.50
C LEU A 45 -9.56 -15.46 5.00
N CYS A 46 -8.71 -16.40 5.38
CA CYS A 46 -8.36 -16.56 6.78
C CYS A 46 -7.47 -15.39 7.27
N ARG A 47 -7.42 -15.17 8.60
CA ARG A 47 -6.66 -14.10 9.23
C ARG A 47 -5.20 -14.09 8.78
N GLY A 48 -4.55 -15.28 8.75
CA GLY A 48 -3.16 -15.40 8.33
C GLY A 48 -2.93 -14.98 6.88
N CYS A 49 -3.79 -15.42 5.94
CA CYS A 49 -3.68 -15.03 4.53
C CYS A 49 -4.01 -13.56 4.31
N ASN A 50 -5.07 -13.06 4.96
CA ASN A 50 -5.46 -11.65 4.84
C ASN A 50 -4.37 -10.71 5.38
N GLY A 51 -3.80 -11.03 6.56
CA GLY A 51 -2.70 -10.26 7.15
C GLY A 51 -1.46 -10.25 6.27
N ARG A 52 -1.10 -11.41 5.68
CA ARG A 52 0.06 -11.51 4.79
C ARG A 52 -0.14 -10.75 3.49
N LEU A 53 -1.28 -10.88 2.80
CA LEU A 53 -1.57 -10.08 1.62
C LEU A 53 -1.48 -8.58 1.93
N GLY A 54 -2.04 -8.14 3.06
CA GLY A 54 -1.96 -6.75 3.48
C GLY A 54 -0.54 -6.25 3.71
N ALA A 55 0.32 -7.08 4.33
CA ALA A 55 1.69 -6.69 4.69
C ALA A 55 2.68 -6.79 3.52
N GLU A 56 2.57 -7.85 2.70
CA GLU A 56 3.59 -8.20 1.70
C GLU A 56 3.20 -7.76 0.29
N VAL A 57 1.90 -7.73 -0.03
CA VAL A 57 1.40 -7.46 -1.38
C VAL A 57 0.77 -6.07 -1.49
N GLU A 58 -0.05 -5.67 -0.51
CA GLU A 58 -0.81 -4.42 -0.59
C GLU A 58 -0.05 -3.21 -0.03
N ALA A 59 0.82 -3.41 0.97
CA ALA A 59 1.54 -2.30 1.60
C ALA A 59 2.37 -1.45 0.61
N PRO A 60 3.06 -2.03 -0.40
CA PRO A 60 3.80 -1.26 -1.40
C PRO A 60 2.93 -0.33 -2.27
N LEU A 61 1.62 -0.60 -2.38
CA LEU A 61 0.71 0.21 -3.21
C LEU A 61 0.73 1.69 -2.87
N LEU A 62 0.78 2.02 -1.57
CA LEU A 62 0.82 3.42 -1.13
C LEU A 62 2.17 4.10 -1.36
N SER A 63 3.20 3.34 -1.71
CA SER A 63 4.50 3.85 -2.13
C SER A 63 4.61 4.04 -3.64
N ASP A 64 3.63 3.57 -4.42
CA ASP A 64 3.60 3.75 -5.87
C ASP A 64 3.47 5.23 -6.24
N PRO A 65 4.38 5.78 -7.09
CA PRO A 65 4.37 7.21 -7.43
C PRO A 65 3.06 7.69 -8.05
N GLY A 66 2.45 6.90 -8.96
CA GLY A 66 1.19 7.27 -9.60
C GLY A 66 0.04 7.34 -8.60
N ILE A 67 -0.04 6.38 -7.67
CA ILE A 67 -1.05 6.41 -6.59
C ILE A 67 -0.84 7.62 -5.68
N ARG A 68 0.41 7.95 -5.32
CA ARG A 68 0.72 9.12 -4.49
C ARG A 68 0.33 10.43 -5.15
N ILE A 69 0.69 10.59 -6.43
CA ILE A 69 0.28 11.77 -7.22
C ILE A 69 -1.23 11.92 -7.20
N CYS A 70 -1.97 10.82 -7.37
CA CYS A 70 -3.43 10.87 -7.34
C CYS A 70 -3.99 11.19 -5.96
N VAL A 71 -3.41 10.65 -4.88
CA VAL A 71 -3.81 10.99 -3.51
C VAL A 71 -3.63 12.48 -3.24
N GLU A 72 -2.50 13.08 -3.62
CA GLU A 72 -2.26 14.51 -3.43
C GLU A 72 -3.13 15.37 -4.35
N ALA A 73 -3.32 15.00 -5.61
CA ALA A 73 -4.22 15.70 -6.53
C ALA A 73 -5.69 15.70 -6.05
N LEU A 74 -6.08 14.70 -5.28
CA LEU A 74 -7.42 14.54 -4.73
C LEU A 74 -7.53 14.96 -3.25
N ALA A 75 -6.43 15.39 -2.61
CA ALA A 75 -6.36 15.63 -1.16
C ALA A 75 -7.48 16.54 -0.63
N GLY A 76 -7.82 17.62 -1.33
CA GLY A 76 -8.93 18.52 -0.96
C GLY A 76 -10.33 17.94 -1.16
N ARG A 77 -10.47 16.71 -1.67
CA ARG A 77 -11.73 16.04 -1.97
C ARG A 77 -11.91 14.71 -1.24
N LEU A 78 -10.80 14.06 -0.87
CA LEU A 78 -10.82 12.79 -0.14
C LEU A 78 -11.34 13.00 1.28
N PRO A 79 -12.06 12.02 1.88
CA PRO A 79 -12.39 12.04 3.30
C PRO A 79 -11.13 12.13 4.16
N ASP A 80 -11.13 12.97 5.19
CA ASP A 80 -9.97 13.27 6.04
C ASP A 80 -9.34 12.01 6.67
N ASP A 81 -10.17 11.06 7.11
CA ASP A 81 -9.71 9.81 7.70
C ASP A 81 -9.02 8.90 6.68
N LEU A 82 -9.49 8.90 5.43
CA LEU A 82 -8.88 8.14 4.34
C LEU A 82 -7.56 8.79 3.90
N LEU A 83 -7.56 10.10 3.70
CA LEU A 83 -6.36 10.86 3.33
C LEU A 83 -5.25 10.68 4.39
N THR A 84 -5.61 10.82 5.67
CA THR A 84 -4.67 10.60 6.78
C THR A 84 -4.08 9.18 6.76
N LYS A 85 -4.92 8.15 6.56
CA LYS A 85 -4.44 6.75 6.46
C LYS A 85 -3.53 6.53 5.26
N MET A 86 -3.86 7.13 4.12
CA MET A 86 -3.03 7.03 2.92
C MET A 86 -1.67 7.68 3.16
N ARG A 87 -1.62 8.90 3.67
CA ARG A 87 -0.39 9.64 3.94
C ARG A 87 0.50 8.96 5.00
N GLN A 88 -0.07 8.50 6.10
CA GLN A 88 0.66 7.81 7.17
C GLN A 88 1.31 6.48 6.75
N ARG A 89 0.84 5.86 5.67
CA ARG A 89 1.36 4.59 5.16
C ARG A 89 2.27 4.77 3.94
N GLN A 90 2.35 5.97 3.38
CA GLN A 90 3.23 6.24 2.24
C GLN A 90 4.68 6.16 2.70
N ARG A 91 5.48 5.36 2.01
CA ARG A 91 6.92 5.34 2.12
C ARG A 91 7.51 6.10 0.94
N TRP A 92 8.47 6.96 1.22
CA TRP A 92 9.12 7.79 0.23
C TRP A 92 10.60 7.47 0.24
N PHE A 93 11.18 7.35 -0.93
CA PHE A 93 12.61 7.34 -1.09
C PHE A 93 12.99 8.72 -1.61
N VAL A 94 13.68 9.48 -0.80
CA VAL A 94 14.12 10.83 -1.14
C VAL A 94 15.60 10.76 -1.44
N ASP A 95 15.96 11.07 -2.67
CA ASP A 95 17.37 11.22 -3.05
C ASP A 95 17.88 12.54 -2.52
N THR A 96 18.91 12.50 -1.71
CA THR A 96 19.55 13.68 -1.12
C THR A 96 21.02 13.67 -1.51
N ASP A 97 21.69 14.81 -1.36
CA ASP A 97 23.14 14.92 -1.58
C ASP A 97 23.96 13.90 -0.76
N MET A 98 23.34 13.29 0.23
CA MET A 98 23.95 12.26 1.10
C MET A 98 23.47 10.84 0.81
N GLY A 99 22.69 10.62 -0.25
CA GLY A 99 22.11 9.34 -0.66
C GLY A 99 20.60 9.23 -0.43
N GLU A 100 20.06 8.09 -0.79
CA GLU A 100 18.63 7.79 -0.68
C GLU A 100 18.21 7.61 0.79
N VAL A 101 17.16 8.31 1.20
CA VAL A 101 16.58 8.25 2.55
C VAL A 101 15.13 7.79 2.46
N GLU A 102 14.80 6.70 3.15
CA GLU A 102 13.40 6.27 3.30
C GLU A 102 12.67 7.16 4.31
N ALA A 103 11.49 7.65 3.94
CA ALA A 103 10.65 8.51 4.78
C ALA A 103 9.18 8.09 4.74
N VAL A 104 8.40 8.47 5.75
CA VAL A 104 6.94 8.28 5.78
C VAL A 104 6.21 9.60 5.80
N GLY A 105 5.05 9.65 5.14
CA GLY A 105 4.17 10.82 5.20
C GLY A 105 3.54 10.99 6.58
N THR A 106 3.48 12.22 7.08
CA THR A 106 2.72 12.57 8.29
C THR A 106 1.28 12.92 7.94
N ALA A 107 0.39 12.98 8.92
CA ALA A 107 -0.99 13.43 8.75
C ALA A 107 -1.08 14.88 8.22
N GLY A 108 -0.07 15.71 8.50
CA GLY A 108 0.03 17.09 8.02
C GLY A 108 0.55 17.24 6.58
N GLY A 109 0.96 16.13 5.94
CA GLY A 109 1.54 16.13 4.60
C GLY A 109 3.06 16.27 4.56
N ASP A 110 3.73 16.38 5.70
CA ASP A 110 5.19 16.38 5.81
C ASP A 110 5.78 14.98 5.64
N LEU A 111 7.06 14.88 5.30
CA LEU A 111 7.80 13.61 5.31
C LEU A 111 8.66 13.49 6.56
N MET A 112 8.65 12.29 7.16
CA MET A 112 9.56 11.94 8.25
C MET A 112 10.48 10.80 7.83
N PRO A 113 11.81 10.92 7.97
CA PRO A 113 12.73 9.82 7.75
C PRO A 113 12.39 8.61 8.65
N LEU A 114 12.42 7.40 8.08
CA LEU A 114 12.10 6.16 8.81
C LEU A 114 13.21 5.71 9.76
N GLU A 115 14.46 5.99 9.41
CA GLU A 115 15.60 5.69 10.28
C GLU A 115 15.93 6.89 11.14
N SER A 116 15.23 7.07 12.23
CA SER A 116 15.63 8.03 13.24
C SER A 116 15.24 7.54 14.61
N VAL A 117 16.10 7.82 15.56
CA VAL A 117 15.69 7.85 16.98
C VAL A 117 14.49 8.77 17.05
N THR A 118 13.36 8.21 17.41
CA THR A 118 12.08 8.91 17.38
C THR A 118 12.09 9.94 18.52
N PHE A 119 12.42 11.17 18.22
CA PHE A 119 11.99 12.27 19.06
C PHE A 119 10.48 12.38 18.92
N ARG A 120 9.74 11.92 19.90
CA ARG A 120 8.28 11.82 19.86
C ARG A 120 7.57 13.16 19.76
N ARG A 121 8.28 14.30 19.93
CA ARG A 121 7.78 15.68 19.69
C ARG A 121 8.95 16.60 19.39
N GLU A 122 8.91 17.32 18.28
CA GLU A 122 9.92 18.36 17.95
C GLU A 122 10.10 19.37 19.07
N GLU A 123 9.00 19.78 19.73
CA GLU A 123 8.99 20.76 20.80
C GLU A 123 9.83 20.39 22.02
N ASN A 124 10.06 19.10 22.27
CA ASN A 124 10.78 18.61 23.44
C ASN A 124 12.12 17.94 23.10
N ALA A 125 12.44 17.70 21.83
CA ALA A 125 13.63 16.96 21.44
C ALA A 125 14.91 17.62 21.93
N ARG A 126 14.99 18.96 21.83
CA ARG A 126 16.13 19.73 22.32
C ARG A 126 16.29 19.65 23.84
N ASP A 127 15.19 19.75 24.57
CA ASP A 127 15.18 19.65 26.03
C ASP A 127 15.53 18.23 26.52
N GLU A 128 15.08 17.22 25.82
CA GLU A 128 15.42 15.82 26.10
C GLU A 128 16.90 15.54 25.85
N MET A 129 17.47 16.04 24.76
CA MET A 129 18.92 15.96 24.47
C MET A 129 19.73 16.65 25.57
N LEU A 130 19.36 17.88 25.94
CA LEU A 130 20.02 18.63 26.99
C LEU A 130 19.98 17.91 28.32
N ALA A 131 18.82 17.35 28.71
CA ALA A 131 18.66 16.61 29.93
C ALA A 131 19.54 15.36 29.98
N GLU A 132 19.64 14.65 28.83
CA GLU A 132 20.45 13.44 28.71
C GLU A 132 21.96 13.75 28.80
N TRP A 133 22.43 14.75 28.08
CA TRP A 133 23.85 15.17 28.13
C TRP A 133 24.26 15.61 29.49
N ARG A 134 23.43 16.40 30.22
CA ARG A 134 23.67 16.78 31.60
C ARG A 134 23.68 15.57 32.53
N ARG A 135 22.79 14.60 32.33
CA ARG A 135 22.73 13.36 33.11
C ARG A 135 24.01 12.54 32.96
N HIS A 136 24.63 12.57 31.76
CA HIS A 136 25.90 11.91 31.48
C HIS A 136 27.12 12.74 31.82
N GLY A 137 26.94 13.87 32.49
CA GLY A 137 28.05 14.70 33.01
C GLY A 137 28.78 15.54 31.99
N MET A 138 28.16 15.80 30.83
CA MET A 138 28.72 16.67 29.81
C MET A 138 28.74 18.10 30.29
N SER A 139 29.84 18.84 30.06
CA SER A 139 29.96 20.22 30.43
C SER A 139 29.05 21.15 29.63
N GLU A 140 28.66 22.28 30.20
CA GLU A 140 27.81 23.26 29.47
C GLU A 140 28.49 23.79 28.18
N GLN A 141 29.84 23.81 28.14
CA GLN A 141 30.56 24.20 26.93
C GLN A 141 30.43 23.14 25.83
N GLU A 142 30.63 21.86 26.15
CA GLU A 142 30.45 20.77 25.19
C GLU A 142 29.01 20.73 24.67
N ILE A 143 28.03 20.93 25.55
CA ILE A 143 26.62 21.03 25.20
C ILE A 143 26.38 22.19 24.22
N ALA A 144 26.94 23.36 24.50
CA ALA A 144 26.82 24.53 23.65
C ALA A 144 27.44 24.29 22.26
N ASP A 145 28.60 23.64 22.20
CA ASP A 145 29.27 23.31 20.94
C ASP A 145 28.46 22.32 20.09
N HIS A 146 27.84 21.32 20.73
CA HIS A 146 26.94 20.37 20.04
C HIS A 146 25.65 21.03 19.53
N LEU A 147 25.06 21.92 20.34
CA LEU A 147 23.88 22.68 19.90
C LEU A 147 24.21 23.62 18.75
N ALA A 148 25.37 24.27 18.79
CA ALA A 148 25.83 25.13 17.69
C ALA A 148 26.02 24.32 16.40
N ALA A 149 26.49 23.08 16.50
CA ALA A 149 26.57 22.17 15.34
C ALA A 149 25.19 21.81 14.77
N VAL A 150 24.18 21.57 15.64
CA VAL A 150 22.79 21.34 15.24
C VAL A 150 22.20 22.57 14.56
N ASP A 151 22.40 23.74 15.16
CA ASP A 151 21.85 25.01 14.66
C ASP A 151 22.52 25.48 13.35
N ALA A 152 23.76 25.03 13.08
CA ALA A 152 24.52 25.39 11.87
C ALA A 152 24.35 24.35 10.74
N ALA A 153 23.75 23.23 11.03
CA ALA A 153 23.60 22.18 10.03
C ALA A 153 22.45 22.48 9.06
N GLU A 154 22.65 22.13 7.80
CA GLU A 154 21.66 22.34 6.76
C GLU A 154 20.46 21.40 6.90
N PRO A 155 19.26 21.79 6.42
CA PRO A 155 18.12 20.90 6.32
C PRO A 155 18.49 19.58 5.60
N GLY A 156 18.07 18.44 6.16
CA GLY A 156 18.41 17.11 5.65
C GLY A 156 19.74 16.54 6.19
N ALA A 157 20.59 17.35 6.83
CA ALA A 157 21.83 16.84 7.40
C ALA A 157 21.59 15.82 8.52
N THR A 158 22.44 14.80 8.57
CA THR A 158 22.50 13.85 9.68
C THR A 158 23.73 14.16 10.54
N LEU A 159 23.51 14.46 11.81
CA LEU A 159 24.54 14.68 12.78
C LEU A 159 24.65 13.49 13.74
N VAL A 160 25.83 12.94 13.90
CA VAL A 160 26.10 11.95 14.95
C VAL A 160 26.67 12.69 16.16
N LEU A 161 25.90 12.74 17.22
CA LEU A 161 26.24 13.39 18.47
C LEU A 161 26.38 12.34 19.58
N PRO A 162 27.07 12.62 20.69
CA PRO A 162 27.18 11.66 21.78
C PRO A 162 25.81 11.18 22.28
N GLY A 163 25.52 9.90 22.10
CA GLY A 163 24.26 9.26 22.49
C GLY A 163 23.07 9.49 21.53
N PHE A 164 23.23 10.30 20.47
CA PHE A 164 22.16 10.65 19.58
C PHE A 164 22.60 10.69 18.10
N THR A 165 21.69 10.29 17.22
CA THR A 165 21.76 10.63 15.82
C THR A 165 20.63 11.62 15.52
N VAL A 166 20.98 12.85 15.21
CA VAL A 166 20.02 13.92 14.90
C VAL A 166 19.92 14.07 13.39
N ARG A 167 18.72 13.97 12.86
CA ARG A 167 18.43 14.33 11.46
C ARG A 167 17.61 15.59 11.45
N LEU A 168 18.03 16.55 10.65
CA LEU A 168 17.31 17.80 10.51
C LEU A 168 16.18 17.65 9.51
N ARG A 169 15.08 18.34 9.79
CA ARG A 169 13.91 18.35 8.92
C ARG A 169 14.30 18.89 7.54
N VAL A 170 13.89 18.16 6.50
CA VAL A 170 13.97 18.63 5.12
C VAL A 170 12.68 19.38 4.82
N ASP A 171 12.81 20.63 4.38
CA ASP A 171 11.67 21.37 3.85
C ASP A 171 11.42 20.89 2.42
N LEU A 172 10.30 20.17 2.24
CA LEU A 172 9.94 19.54 0.97
C LEU A 172 9.59 20.55 -0.13
N ASP A 173 9.16 21.75 0.24
CA ASP A 173 8.89 22.83 -0.72
C ASP A 173 10.16 23.31 -1.42
N ALA A 174 11.33 23.00 -0.86
CA ALA A 174 12.64 23.35 -1.40
C ALA A 174 13.32 22.24 -2.22
N LEU A 175 12.75 21.05 -2.29
CA LEU A 175 13.32 19.91 -3.01
C LEU A 175 12.67 19.73 -4.39
N ASP A 176 13.50 19.75 -5.44
CA ASP A 176 13.10 19.29 -6.78
C ASP A 176 13.01 17.75 -6.76
N PHE A 177 11.80 17.23 -6.73
CA PHE A 177 11.56 15.80 -6.82
C PHE A 177 11.56 15.33 -8.28
N ALA A 178 12.57 14.59 -8.68
CA ALA A 178 12.48 13.72 -9.83
C ALA A 178 11.95 12.35 -9.36
N LEU A 179 10.63 12.18 -9.37
CA LEU A 179 10.07 10.85 -9.20
C LEU A 179 10.31 10.06 -10.49
N PRO A 180 10.93 8.88 -10.45
CA PRO A 180 10.96 7.98 -11.59
C PRO A 180 9.53 7.48 -11.85
N LEU A 181 8.81 8.20 -12.72
CA LEU A 181 7.40 7.91 -13.06
C LEU A 181 7.26 6.62 -13.87
N ASP A 182 8.37 6.09 -14.39
CA ASP A 182 8.40 4.93 -15.27
C ASP A 182 8.73 3.62 -14.54
N GLU A 183 9.07 3.64 -13.25
CA GLU A 183 9.31 2.44 -12.47
C GLU A 183 8.03 1.96 -11.78
N ASP A 184 7.61 0.73 -12.11
CA ASP A 184 6.55 0.05 -11.40
C ASP A 184 7.08 -0.45 -10.05
N LEU A 185 6.85 0.33 -8.98
CA LEU A 185 7.16 -0.09 -7.61
C LEU A 185 6.20 -1.16 -7.10
N VAL A 186 5.10 -1.36 -7.82
CA VAL A 186 4.07 -2.33 -7.47
C VAL A 186 4.33 -3.63 -8.20
N ALA A 187 4.65 -4.68 -7.46
CA ALA A 187 4.84 -6.01 -8.01
C ALA A 187 3.54 -6.54 -8.64
N ASP A 188 3.66 -7.35 -9.70
CA ASP A 188 2.55 -7.98 -10.41
C ASP A 188 1.63 -8.81 -9.50
N THR A 189 2.11 -9.23 -8.33
CA THR A 189 1.32 -9.94 -7.32
C THR A 189 0.18 -9.10 -6.75
N LEU A 190 0.29 -7.75 -6.72
CA LEU A 190 -0.80 -6.90 -6.26
C LEU A 190 -1.99 -6.92 -7.23
N PRO A 191 -1.86 -6.51 -8.51
CA PRO A 191 -2.99 -6.57 -9.43
C PRO A 191 -3.48 -8.01 -9.65
N LEU A 192 -2.61 -9.00 -9.60
CA LEU A 192 -2.99 -10.42 -9.63
C LEU A 192 -3.85 -10.78 -8.41
N GLY A 193 -3.47 -10.35 -7.20
CA GLY A 193 -4.23 -10.57 -5.97
C GLY A 193 -5.62 -9.93 -6.02
N ILE A 194 -5.69 -8.65 -6.42
CA ILE A 194 -6.97 -7.94 -6.61
C ILE A 194 -7.87 -8.67 -7.61
N ALA A 195 -7.33 -9.02 -8.78
CA ALA A 195 -8.07 -9.70 -9.82
C ALA A 195 -8.50 -11.12 -9.41
N PHE A 196 -7.63 -11.86 -8.69
CA PHE A 196 -7.95 -13.18 -8.15
C PHE A 196 -9.10 -13.12 -7.12
N LEU A 197 -9.05 -12.20 -6.17
CA LEU A 197 -10.11 -12.05 -5.17
C LEU A 197 -11.44 -11.64 -5.82
N TYR A 198 -11.38 -10.74 -6.81
CA TYR A 198 -12.56 -10.38 -7.59
C TYR A 198 -13.11 -11.57 -8.38
N LEU A 199 -12.24 -12.33 -9.05
CA LEU A 199 -12.63 -13.54 -9.76
C LEU A 199 -13.25 -14.59 -8.81
N CYS A 200 -12.72 -14.75 -7.59
CA CYS A 200 -13.30 -15.62 -6.59
C CYS A 200 -14.74 -15.22 -6.23
N LEU A 201 -15.02 -13.92 -6.08
CA LEU A 201 -16.40 -13.45 -5.84
C LEU A 201 -17.35 -13.83 -6.98
N ILE A 202 -16.88 -13.73 -8.21
CA ILE A 202 -17.64 -14.09 -9.40
C ILE A 202 -17.88 -15.61 -9.48
N LEU A 203 -16.85 -16.40 -9.22
CA LEU A 203 -16.88 -17.85 -9.32
C LEU A 203 -17.66 -18.52 -8.15
N GLY A 204 -17.72 -17.86 -6.98
CA GLY A 204 -18.35 -18.41 -5.80
C GLY A 204 -17.74 -19.77 -5.40
N LYS A 205 -18.55 -20.83 -5.33
CA LYS A 205 -18.06 -22.16 -4.96
C LYS A 205 -17.01 -22.74 -5.93
N THR A 206 -17.01 -22.34 -7.18
CA THR A 206 -16.03 -22.82 -8.17
C THR A 206 -14.64 -22.14 -8.03
N ALA A 207 -14.50 -21.13 -7.15
CA ALA A 207 -13.21 -20.55 -6.78
C ALA A 207 -12.23 -21.55 -6.12
N TYR A 208 -12.70 -22.71 -5.73
CA TYR A 208 -11.88 -23.79 -5.13
C TYR A 208 -11.36 -24.80 -6.16
N ALA A 209 -11.60 -24.60 -7.44
CA ALA A 209 -11.13 -25.49 -8.51
C ALA A 209 -9.59 -25.52 -8.60
N ASP A 210 -9.05 -26.69 -8.98
CA ASP A 210 -7.60 -26.93 -9.09
C ASP A 210 -6.93 -26.01 -10.14
N GLN A 211 -7.69 -25.55 -11.13
CA GLN A 211 -7.17 -24.62 -12.16
C GLN A 211 -6.68 -23.29 -11.56
N LEU A 212 -7.13 -22.92 -10.36
CA LEU A 212 -6.66 -21.72 -9.65
C LEU A 212 -5.47 -21.99 -8.71
N GLU A 213 -5.04 -23.26 -8.57
CA GLU A 213 -3.93 -23.62 -7.68
C GLU A 213 -2.60 -22.90 -8.03
N PRO A 214 -2.19 -22.77 -9.30
CA PRO A 214 -0.98 -22.02 -9.65
C PRO A 214 -1.04 -20.56 -9.19
N ILE A 215 -2.21 -19.92 -9.25
CA ILE A 215 -2.39 -18.53 -8.83
C ILE A 215 -2.30 -18.41 -7.31
N ARG A 216 -2.92 -19.36 -6.57
CA ARG A 216 -2.81 -19.41 -5.11
C ARG A 216 -1.37 -19.57 -4.66
N ALA A 217 -0.61 -20.46 -5.30
CA ALA A 217 0.80 -20.71 -4.99
C ALA A 217 1.64 -19.44 -5.15
N VAL A 218 1.46 -18.72 -6.24
CA VAL A 218 2.14 -17.43 -6.52
C VAL A 218 1.82 -16.40 -5.46
N LEU A 219 0.53 -16.19 -5.14
CA LEU A 219 0.11 -15.22 -4.13
C LEU A 219 0.55 -15.60 -2.71
N LEU A 220 0.63 -16.92 -2.43
CA LEU A 220 1.15 -17.43 -1.17
C LEU A 220 2.66 -17.27 -1.03
N ALA A 221 3.41 -17.37 -2.11
CA ALA A 221 4.86 -17.19 -2.13
C ALA A 221 5.28 -15.72 -2.32
N ASN A 222 4.36 -14.84 -2.70
CA ASN A 222 4.60 -13.49 -3.21
C ASN A 222 5.67 -13.52 -4.33
N ASP A 223 5.50 -14.45 -5.27
CA ASP A 223 6.47 -14.73 -6.34
C ASP A 223 6.04 -14.02 -7.63
N THR A 224 6.92 -13.17 -8.15
CA THR A 224 6.70 -12.41 -9.38
C THR A 224 7.28 -13.08 -10.63
N ALA A 225 7.78 -14.31 -10.52
CA ALA A 225 8.34 -15.03 -11.65
C ALA A 225 7.29 -15.21 -12.78
N PRO A 226 7.69 -15.04 -14.05
CA PRO A 226 6.80 -15.25 -15.18
C PRO A 226 6.15 -16.64 -15.17
N SER A 227 4.86 -16.70 -15.44
CA SER A 227 4.08 -17.94 -15.43
C SER A 227 3.26 -18.10 -16.72
N PRO A 228 3.12 -19.32 -17.26
CA PRO A 228 2.19 -19.57 -18.37
C PRO A 228 0.72 -19.55 -17.94
N ASP A 229 0.44 -19.51 -16.64
CA ASP A 229 -0.91 -19.60 -16.10
C ASP A 229 -1.57 -18.24 -15.91
N TRP A 230 -0.76 -17.18 -15.84
CA TRP A 230 -1.23 -15.80 -15.70
C TRP A 230 -0.26 -14.80 -16.32
N SER A 231 -0.75 -13.61 -16.62
CA SER A 231 0.08 -12.46 -16.99
C SER A 231 -0.60 -11.17 -16.54
N VAL A 232 0.22 -10.17 -16.24
CA VAL A 232 -0.20 -8.81 -15.96
C VAL A 232 0.35 -7.90 -17.04
N GLU A 233 -0.51 -7.12 -17.66
CA GLU A 233 -0.11 -6.04 -18.57
C GLU A 233 -0.45 -4.72 -17.87
N HIS A 234 0.56 -3.90 -17.64
CA HIS A 234 0.41 -2.61 -17.02
C HIS A 234 0.28 -1.49 -18.06
N ARG A 235 -0.62 -0.54 -17.78
CA ARG A 235 -0.79 0.69 -18.57
C ARG A 235 -1.01 1.87 -17.64
N ILE A 236 -0.35 2.97 -17.94
CA ILE A 236 -0.60 4.25 -17.29
C ILE A 236 -1.67 4.97 -18.13
N ASP A 237 -2.78 5.33 -17.49
CA ASP A 237 -3.80 6.16 -18.14
C ASP A 237 -3.50 7.64 -17.89
N ARG A 238 -2.87 8.29 -18.86
CA ARG A 238 -2.45 9.70 -18.74
C ARG A 238 -3.59 10.73 -18.77
N ARG A 239 -4.83 10.29 -18.62
CA ARG A 239 -6.00 11.20 -18.56
C ARG A 239 -6.09 11.97 -17.25
N GLY A 240 -5.24 11.64 -16.28
CA GLY A 240 -5.19 12.27 -14.96
C GLY A 240 -5.92 11.51 -13.87
N CYS A 241 -5.73 11.95 -12.63
CA CYS A 241 -6.28 11.28 -11.47
C CYS A 241 -7.80 11.50 -11.34
N ALA A 242 -8.54 10.43 -11.16
CA ALA A 242 -9.96 10.47 -10.83
C ALA A 242 -10.22 9.63 -9.56
N PRO A 243 -11.25 9.98 -8.76
CA PRO A 243 -11.52 9.31 -7.50
C PRO A 243 -12.13 7.91 -7.67
N GLU A 244 -11.98 7.29 -8.81
CA GLU A 244 -12.65 6.04 -9.14
C GLU A 244 -11.71 4.87 -9.18
N HIS A 245 -12.13 3.77 -8.54
CA HIS A 245 -11.58 2.44 -8.75
C HIS A 245 -12.57 1.60 -9.52
N ARG A 246 -12.06 0.71 -10.40
CA ARG A 246 -12.91 -0.15 -11.22
C ARG A 246 -12.34 -1.56 -11.32
N LEU A 247 -13.23 -2.54 -11.26
CA LEU A 247 -12.96 -3.95 -11.53
C LEU A 247 -13.94 -4.41 -12.61
N VAL A 248 -13.42 -4.82 -13.75
CA VAL A 248 -14.24 -5.18 -14.91
C VAL A 248 -13.77 -6.50 -15.49
N LEU A 249 -14.67 -7.46 -15.63
CA LEU A 249 -14.41 -8.67 -16.38
C LEU A 249 -14.52 -8.38 -17.88
N LYS A 250 -13.38 -8.33 -18.58
CA LYS A 250 -13.32 -7.98 -20.01
C LYS A 250 -13.55 -9.17 -20.93
N GLU A 251 -12.91 -10.29 -20.61
CA GLU A 251 -12.97 -11.51 -21.40
C GLU A 251 -13.30 -12.70 -20.52
N THR A 252 -13.97 -13.70 -21.07
CA THR A 252 -14.42 -14.89 -20.35
C THR A 252 -13.63 -16.15 -20.72
N ALA A 253 -12.89 -16.15 -21.82
CA ALA A 253 -12.10 -17.30 -22.26
C ALA A 253 -10.92 -16.88 -23.16
N PRO A 254 -9.70 -16.74 -22.66
CA PRO A 254 -9.32 -16.81 -21.24
C PRO A 254 -9.94 -15.67 -20.42
N VAL A 255 -10.03 -15.84 -19.12
CA VAL A 255 -10.54 -14.77 -18.26
C VAL A 255 -9.54 -13.61 -18.21
N VAL A 256 -10.02 -12.41 -18.47
CA VAL A 256 -9.25 -11.16 -18.33
C VAL A 256 -10.01 -10.20 -17.42
N VAL A 257 -9.35 -9.81 -16.34
CA VAL A 257 -9.85 -8.81 -15.40
C VAL A 257 -9.09 -7.50 -15.59
N HIS A 258 -9.83 -6.43 -15.78
CA HIS A 258 -9.31 -5.07 -15.78
C HIS A 258 -9.41 -4.52 -14.36
N VAL A 259 -8.26 -4.17 -13.79
CA VAL A 259 -8.11 -3.52 -12.49
C VAL A 259 -7.68 -2.08 -12.72
N GLN A 260 -8.41 -1.12 -12.19
CA GLN A 260 -8.08 0.30 -12.32
C GLN A 260 -8.19 0.99 -10.97
N LEU A 261 -7.13 1.70 -10.59
CA LEU A 261 -7.07 2.50 -9.37
C LEU A 261 -6.83 3.97 -9.72
N PHE A 262 -7.65 4.87 -9.18
CA PHE A 262 -7.61 6.32 -9.39
C PHE A 262 -7.57 6.77 -10.86
N GLN A 263 -8.03 5.93 -11.79
CA GLN A 263 -7.92 6.10 -13.23
C GLN A 263 -6.48 6.14 -13.77
N GLU A 264 -5.49 6.27 -12.91
CA GLU A 264 -4.06 6.40 -13.26
C GLU A 264 -3.41 5.04 -13.50
N ARG A 265 -3.58 4.12 -12.57
CA ARG A 265 -2.99 2.78 -12.63
C ARG A 265 -4.00 1.81 -13.20
N VAL A 266 -3.66 1.20 -14.31
CA VAL A 266 -4.51 0.24 -15.05
C VAL A 266 -3.73 -1.03 -15.30
N TRP A 267 -4.30 -2.16 -14.88
CA TRP A 267 -3.74 -3.49 -15.11
C TRP A 267 -4.76 -4.38 -15.83
N TRP A 268 -4.26 -5.16 -16.79
CA TRP A 268 -5.01 -6.21 -17.44
C TRP A 268 -4.45 -7.54 -16.96
N VAL A 269 -5.19 -8.23 -16.10
CA VAL A 269 -4.79 -9.49 -15.52
C VAL A 269 -5.45 -10.62 -16.27
N ARG A 270 -4.64 -11.45 -16.93
CA ARG A 270 -5.10 -12.61 -17.69
C ARG A 270 -4.88 -13.89 -16.90
N PHE A 271 -5.91 -14.72 -16.80
CA PHE A 271 -5.88 -16.06 -16.27
C PHE A 271 -5.97 -17.06 -17.41
N ALA A 272 -4.82 -17.58 -17.88
CA ALA A 272 -4.71 -18.28 -19.16
C ALA A 272 -5.54 -19.59 -19.24
N LYS A 273 -5.66 -20.29 -18.11
CA LYS A 273 -6.36 -21.59 -18.02
C LYS A 273 -7.79 -21.50 -17.49
N ILE A 274 -8.25 -20.30 -17.18
CA ILE A 274 -9.59 -20.08 -16.64
C ILE A 274 -10.52 -19.62 -17.77
N GLY A 275 -11.64 -20.29 -17.89
CA GLY A 275 -12.70 -19.93 -18.81
C GLY A 275 -14.07 -19.94 -18.14
N MET A 276 -14.92 -19.01 -18.51
CA MET A 276 -16.30 -18.90 -18.07
C MET A 276 -17.24 -18.99 -19.26
N ARG A 277 -18.39 -19.63 -19.10
CA ARG A 277 -19.38 -19.76 -20.21
C ARG A 277 -20.08 -18.45 -20.53
N GLU A 278 -20.33 -17.64 -19.51
CA GLU A 278 -21.05 -16.37 -19.60
C GLU A 278 -20.36 -15.32 -18.74
N LYS A 279 -20.43 -14.06 -19.16
CA LYS A 279 -19.99 -12.92 -18.37
C LYS A 279 -21.06 -12.65 -17.30
N PRO A 280 -20.75 -12.76 -16.00
CA PRO A 280 -21.69 -12.37 -14.97
C PRO A 280 -21.90 -10.85 -14.99
N PRO A 281 -23.06 -10.35 -14.57
CA PRO A 281 -23.34 -8.93 -14.50
C PRO A 281 -22.73 -8.33 -13.22
N LEU A 282 -21.42 -8.45 -13.04
CA LEU A 282 -20.72 -7.94 -11.86
C LEU A 282 -19.48 -7.17 -12.32
N ASP A 283 -19.69 -6.03 -12.94
CA ASP A 283 -18.65 -5.01 -13.00
C ASP A 283 -18.80 -4.13 -11.75
N TYR A 284 -17.70 -3.81 -11.09
CA TYR A 284 -17.70 -3.07 -9.83
C TYR A 284 -16.89 -1.78 -9.97
N GLY A 285 -17.41 -0.72 -9.38
CA GLY A 285 -16.69 0.53 -9.23
C GLY A 285 -17.01 1.22 -7.92
N ILE A 286 -16.12 2.12 -7.49
CA ILE A 286 -16.30 2.97 -6.33
C ILE A 286 -15.72 4.35 -6.60
N ASP A 287 -16.48 5.41 -6.29
CA ASP A 287 -15.98 6.76 -6.11
C ASP A 287 -15.51 6.92 -4.66
N VAL A 288 -14.21 6.98 -4.43
CA VAL A 288 -13.63 7.03 -3.08
C VAL A 288 -13.83 8.36 -2.37
N VAL A 289 -14.11 9.44 -3.13
CA VAL A 289 -14.43 10.76 -2.57
C VAL A 289 -15.85 10.77 -2.00
N ARG A 290 -16.80 10.25 -2.76
CA ARG A 290 -18.22 10.18 -2.34
C ARG A 290 -18.52 8.97 -1.49
N GLY A 291 -17.68 7.94 -1.57
CA GLY A 291 -17.93 6.64 -0.98
C GLY A 291 -19.10 5.89 -1.63
N GLU A 292 -19.41 6.21 -2.89
CA GLU A 292 -20.50 5.62 -3.65
C GLU A 292 -19.99 4.43 -4.47
N GLU A 293 -20.62 3.27 -4.26
CA GLU A 293 -20.37 2.07 -5.05
C GLU A 293 -21.36 2.00 -6.21
N PHE A 294 -20.88 1.55 -7.37
CA PHE A 294 -21.72 1.35 -8.56
C PHE A 294 -21.34 0.05 -9.27
N SER A 295 -22.34 -0.55 -9.90
CA SER A 295 -22.21 -1.74 -10.75
C SER A 295 -22.97 -1.51 -12.05
N TRP A 296 -22.48 -2.06 -13.16
CA TRP A 296 -23.12 -1.94 -14.49
C TRP A 296 -23.06 -3.23 -15.28
#